data_051e83c81e08f608f67a3e85af9f0098
#
_entry.id   051e83c81e08f608f67a3e85af9f0098
#
_cell.length_a   1.000
_cell.length_b   1.000
_cell.length_c   1.000
_cell.angle_alpha   90.00
_cell.angle_beta   90.00
_cell.angle_gamma   90.00
#
_symmetry.space_group_name_H-M   'P 1'
#
loop_
_entity.id
_entity.type
_entity.pdbx_description
1 polymer ?
#
loop_
_entity_poly.entity_id
_entity_poly.type
_entity_poly.pdbx_seq_one_letter_code
_entity_poly.pdbx_strand_id
1 'polypeptide(L)'
;MPRSKKAVVGFWIVTALFCLQIGFTAYAQLRLPQVAAAFAHLGFPDYFRVELAWVKLLGVAALLAPVPARIKEWAYAGFAFTLGSALLAHLAVGDGPEAWGFAAGTGVLWGISYFLWRRA
;
A
#
# COMPACT_ATOMS: atom_id res chain seq x y z
N MET A 1 -12.52 -19.60 -16.64
CA MET A 1 -13.76 -18.95 -16.23
C MET A 1 -13.85 -17.58 -16.85
N PRO A 2 -14.97 -17.24 -17.49
CA PRO A 2 -15.13 -15.89 -17.99
C PRO A 2 -15.19 -14.91 -16.82
N ARG A 3 -14.50 -13.80 -16.97
CA ARG A 3 -14.50 -12.77 -15.95
C ARG A 3 -15.75 -11.92 -16.04
N SER A 4 -16.38 -11.63 -14.91
CA SER A 4 -17.50 -10.71 -14.84
C SER A 4 -17.00 -9.31 -15.19
N LYS A 5 -17.73 -8.59 -16.04
CA LYS A 5 -17.42 -7.19 -16.33
C LYS A 5 -17.47 -6.33 -15.07
N LYS A 6 -18.43 -6.60 -14.19
CA LYS A 6 -18.54 -5.88 -12.93
C LYS A 6 -17.32 -6.11 -12.06
N ALA A 7 -16.83 -7.35 -11.99
CA ALA A 7 -15.64 -7.67 -11.21
C ALA A 7 -14.39 -6.98 -11.78
N VAL A 8 -14.25 -6.95 -13.11
CA VAL A 8 -13.12 -6.30 -13.77
C VAL A 8 -13.16 -4.79 -13.53
N VAL A 9 -14.32 -4.16 -13.72
CA VAL A 9 -14.47 -2.72 -13.49
C VAL A 9 -14.23 -2.39 -12.03
N GLY A 10 -14.82 -3.14 -11.11
CA GLY A 10 -14.62 -2.93 -9.67
C GLY A 10 -13.16 -3.09 -9.27
N PHE A 11 -12.49 -4.10 -9.80
CA PHE A 11 -11.07 -4.30 -9.57
C PHE A 11 -10.24 -3.07 -9.96
N TRP A 12 -10.47 -2.55 -11.17
CA TRP A 12 -9.67 -1.42 -11.64
C TRP A 12 -9.98 -0.14 -10.88
N ILE A 13 -11.24 0.09 -10.49
CA ILE A 13 -11.59 1.26 -9.68
C ILE A 13 -10.88 1.20 -8.32
N VAL A 14 -11.00 0.08 -7.60
CA VAL A 14 -10.41 -0.07 -6.28
C VAL A 14 -8.89 -0.07 -6.35
N THR A 15 -8.33 -0.75 -7.35
CA THR A 15 -6.88 -0.82 -7.52
C THR A 15 -6.30 0.56 -7.85
N ALA A 16 -6.99 1.34 -8.69
CA ALA A 16 -6.56 2.70 -9.00
C ALA A 16 -6.56 3.57 -7.74
N LEU A 17 -7.61 3.48 -6.91
CA LEU A 17 -7.68 4.22 -5.65
C LEU A 17 -6.56 3.81 -4.70
N PHE A 18 -6.34 2.51 -4.56
CA PHE A 18 -5.25 1.99 -3.74
C PHE A 18 -3.89 2.51 -4.22
N CYS A 19 -3.65 2.41 -5.53
CA CYS A 19 -2.37 2.86 -6.11
C CYS A 19 -2.19 4.37 -5.99
N LEU A 20 -3.26 5.16 -6.10
CA LEU A 20 -3.18 6.60 -5.89
C LEU A 20 -2.79 6.91 -4.45
N GLN A 21 -3.39 6.24 -3.47
CA GLN A 21 -3.02 6.44 -2.07
C GLN A 21 -1.58 6.04 -1.79
N ILE A 22 -1.18 4.86 -2.25
CA ILE A 22 0.19 4.38 -2.04
C ILE A 22 1.19 5.27 -2.75
N GLY A 23 0.91 5.66 -4.00
CA GLY A 23 1.78 6.56 -4.75
C GLY A 23 1.92 7.91 -4.07
N PHE A 24 0.82 8.45 -3.55
CA PHE A 24 0.88 9.71 -2.80
C PHE A 24 1.73 9.56 -1.53
N THR A 25 1.56 8.44 -0.78
CA THR A 25 2.36 8.24 0.42
C THR A 25 3.84 8.06 0.10
N ALA A 26 4.17 7.41 -1.02
CA ALA A 26 5.55 7.29 -1.46
C ALA A 26 6.16 8.66 -1.79
N TYR A 27 5.41 9.49 -2.52
CA TYR A 27 5.83 10.86 -2.81
C TYR A 27 6.03 11.64 -1.52
N ALA A 28 5.08 11.55 -0.59
CA ALA A 28 5.15 12.25 0.68
C ALA A 28 6.37 11.81 1.51
N GLN A 29 6.70 10.52 1.47
CA GLN A 29 7.89 10.00 2.15
C GLN A 29 9.18 10.61 1.60
N LEU A 30 9.21 10.88 0.30
CA LEU A 30 10.41 11.45 -0.35
C LEU A 30 10.50 12.96 -0.21
N ARG A 31 9.37 13.66 -0.04
CA ARG A 31 9.34 15.13 -0.18
C ARG A 31 8.88 15.89 1.05
N LEU A 32 8.02 15.31 1.90
CA LEU A 32 7.41 16.09 2.99
C LEU A 32 8.15 15.87 4.31
N PRO A 33 8.66 16.97 4.93
CA PRO A 33 9.39 16.88 6.19
C PRO A 33 8.58 16.28 7.34
N GLN A 34 7.27 16.53 7.37
CA GLN A 34 6.41 15.99 8.42
C GLN A 34 6.29 14.47 8.35
N VAL A 35 6.43 13.90 7.15
CA VAL A 35 6.44 12.44 6.99
C VAL A 35 7.76 11.86 7.46
N ALA A 36 8.87 12.53 7.17
CA ALA A 36 10.18 12.15 7.70
C ALA A 36 10.17 12.15 9.24
N ALA A 37 9.54 13.17 9.83
CA ALA A 37 9.39 13.26 11.29
C ALA A 37 8.54 12.11 11.83
N ALA A 38 7.48 11.71 11.11
CA ALA A 38 6.64 10.60 11.52
C ALA A 38 7.40 9.27 11.52
N PHE A 39 8.27 9.04 10.52
CA PHE A 39 9.10 7.84 10.49
C PHE A 39 10.10 7.83 11.66
N ALA A 40 10.68 8.98 11.97
CA ALA A 40 11.58 9.11 13.12
C ALA A 40 10.83 8.83 14.43
N HIS A 41 9.60 9.31 14.56
CA HIS A 41 8.74 9.04 15.71
C HIS A 41 8.51 7.53 15.89
N LEU A 42 8.36 6.80 14.79
CA LEU A 42 8.18 5.34 14.83
C LEU A 42 9.48 4.57 15.06
N GLY A 43 10.62 5.25 15.07
CA GLY A 43 11.91 4.63 15.32
C GLY A 43 12.61 4.09 14.07
N PHE A 44 12.13 4.42 12.89
CA PHE A 44 12.74 3.96 11.65
C PHE A 44 13.90 4.85 11.22
N PRO A 45 15.00 4.27 10.71
CA PRO A 45 16.10 5.07 10.15
C PRO A 45 15.68 5.79 8.88
N ASP A 46 16.37 6.90 8.58
CA ASP A 46 16.04 7.75 7.45
C ASP A 46 16.15 7.02 6.11
N TYR A 47 17.18 6.17 5.95
CA TYR A 47 17.35 5.40 4.71
C TYR A 47 16.18 4.44 4.46
N PHE A 48 15.58 3.93 5.52
CA PHE A 48 14.44 3.02 5.39
C PHE A 48 13.23 3.74 4.79
N ARG A 49 13.00 4.98 5.20
CA ARG A 49 11.92 5.81 4.66
C ARG A 49 12.06 5.97 3.14
N VAL A 50 13.26 6.28 2.68
CA VAL A 50 13.53 6.46 1.25
C VAL A 50 13.41 5.14 0.50
N GLU A 51 14.00 4.08 1.03
CA GLU A 51 13.94 2.74 0.44
C GLU A 51 12.51 2.27 0.29
N LEU A 52 11.71 2.41 1.35
CA LEU A 52 10.31 1.99 1.35
C LEU A 52 9.49 2.75 0.31
N ALA A 53 9.76 4.05 0.12
CA ALA A 53 9.09 4.84 -0.89
C ALA A 53 9.30 4.25 -2.29
N TRP A 54 10.54 3.89 -2.63
CA TRP A 54 10.85 3.29 -3.93
C TRP A 54 10.23 1.90 -4.07
N VAL A 55 10.22 1.10 -3.00
CA VAL A 55 9.58 -0.22 -3.01
C VAL A 55 8.08 -0.06 -3.25
N LYS A 56 7.43 0.93 -2.64
CA LYS A 56 6.01 1.22 -2.89
C LYS A 56 5.75 1.56 -4.35
N LEU A 57 6.60 2.38 -4.96
CA LEU A 57 6.46 2.75 -6.36
C LEU A 57 6.63 1.54 -7.28
N LEU A 58 7.58 0.66 -6.96
CA LEU A 58 7.75 -0.58 -7.71
C LEU A 58 6.50 -1.48 -7.59
N GLY A 59 5.93 -1.56 -6.40
CA GLY A 59 4.71 -2.33 -6.18
C GLY A 59 3.52 -1.78 -6.96
N VAL A 60 3.36 -0.45 -6.99
CA VAL A 60 2.32 0.20 -7.78
C VAL A 60 2.50 -0.13 -9.27
N ALA A 61 3.73 -0.02 -9.76
CA ALA A 61 4.03 -0.35 -11.15
C ALA A 61 3.67 -1.81 -11.46
N ALA A 62 3.97 -2.74 -10.54
CA ALA A 62 3.66 -4.15 -10.73
C ALA A 62 2.15 -4.41 -10.77
N LEU A 63 1.36 -3.68 -9.97
CA LEU A 63 -0.10 -3.85 -9.97
C LEU A 63 -0.74 -3.30 -11.23
N LEU A 64 -0.17 -2.25 -11.82
CA LEU A 64 -0.75 -1.58 -12.99
C LEU A 64 -0.23 -2.14 -14.31
N ALA A 65 0.94 -2.77 -14.31
CA ALA A 65 1.58 -3.28 -15.53
C ALA A 65 1.05 -4.67 -15.91
N PRO A 66 1.13 -5.05 -17.19
CA PRO A 66 0.74 -6.40 -17.63
C PRO A 66 1.84 -7.42 -17.33
N VAL A 67 2.09 -7.66 -16.05
CA VAL A 67 3.12 -8.62 -15.59
C VAL A 67 2.47 -9.95 -15.20
N PRO A 68 3.27 -11.04 -15.11
CA PRO A 68 2.73 -12.34 -14.71
C PRO A 68 2.07 -12.30 -13.33
N ALA A 69 1.11 -13.20 -13.13
CA ALA A 69 0.36 -13.29 -11.87
C ALA A 69 1.27 -13.44 -10.66
N ARG A 70 2.39 -14.16 -10.80
CA ARG A 70 3.36 -14.33 -9.72
C ARG A 70 3.91 -12.99 -9.22
N ILE A 71 4.22 -12.09 -10.15
CA ILE A 71 4.74 -10.75 -9.79
C ILE A 71 3.65 -9.96 -9.06
N LYS A 72 2.40 -10.04 -9.51
CA LYS A 72 1.29 -9.36 -8.83
C LYS A 72 1.08 -9.93 -7.41
N GLU A 73 1.17 -11.25 -7.25
CA GLU A 73 1.08 -11.87 -5.93
C GLU A 73 2.18 -11.35 -4.99
N TRP A 74 3.41 -11.22 -5.50
CA TRP A 74 4.51 -10.69 -4.73
C TRP A 74 4.24 -9.24 -4.31
N ALA A 75 3.69 -8.43 -5.23
CA ALA A 75 3.35 -7.04 -4.92
C ALA A 75 2.27 -6.97 -3.83
N TYR A 76 1.21 -7.75 -3.94
CA TYR A 76 0.17 -7.79 -2.93
C TYR A 76 0.72 -8.23 -1.57
N ALA A 77 1.58 -9.25 -1.55
CA ALA A 77 2.20 -9.71 -0.31
C ALA A 77 3.09 -8.62 0.30
N GLY A 78 3.87 -7.93 -0.53
CA GLY A 78 4.71 -6.82 -0.07
C GLY A 78 3.90 -5.70 0.56
N PHE A 79 2.77 -5.34 -0.05
CA PHE A 79 1.87 -4.34 0.53
C PHE A 79 1.22 -4.83 1.82
N ALA A 80 0.90 -6.13 1.93
CA ALA A 80 0.37 -6.69 3.17
C ALA A 80 1.36 -6.49 4.31
N PHE A 81 2.64 -6.80 4.08
CA PHE A 81 3.68 -6.60 5.08
C PHE A 81 3.89 -5.11 5.39
N THR A 82 3.87 -4.26 4.37
CA THR A 82 4.05 -2.82 4.54
C THR A 82 2.94 -2.23 5.41
N LEU A 83 1.68 -2.52 5.06
CA LEU A 83 0.54 -1.98 5.79
C LEU A 83 0.42 -2.59 7.19
N GLY A 84 0.67 -3.88 7.32
CA GLY A 84 0.67 -4.55 8.62
C GLY A 84 1.76 -4.02 9.53
N SER A 85 2.94 -3.77 8.99
CA SER A 85 4.06 -3.21 9.74
C SER A 85 3.78 -1.78 10.18
N ALA A 86 3.15 -0.97 9.31
CA ALA A 86 2.78 0.40 9.67
C ALA A 86 1.78 0.40 10.82
N LEU A 87 0.77 -0.46 10.75
CA LEU A 87 -0.21 -0.58 11.82
C LEU A 87 0.44 -1.01 13.12
N LEU A 88 1.28 -2.04 13.06
CA LEU A 88 1.99 -2.56 14.22
C LEU A 88 2.92 -1.51 14.82
N ALA A 89 3.64 -0.75 13.99
CA ALA A 89 4.56 0.29 14.46
C ALA A 89 3.81 1.38 15.23
N HIS A 90 2.68 1.85 14.69
CA HIS A 90 1.88 2.87 15.39
C HIS A 90 1.35 2.34 16.72
N LEU A 91 0.86 1.10 16.74
CA LEU A 91 0.37 0.50 17.98
C LEU A 91 1.48 0.31 18.99
N ALA A 92 2.68 -0.07 18.54
CA ALA A 92 3.82 -0.33 19.43
C ALA A 92 4.30 0.94 20.15
N VAL A 93 4.20 2.11 19.51
CA VAL A 93 4.58 3.37 20.13
C VAL A 93 3.41 4.06 20.84
N GLY A 94 2.22 3.43 20.86
CA GLY A 94 1.07 3.94 21.57
C GLY A 94 0.26 5.00 20.83
N ASP A 95 0.40 5.08 19.51
CA ASP A 95 -0.38 6.04 18.71
C ASP A 95 -1.86 5.64 18.68
N GLY A 96 -2.74 6.64 18.60
CA GLY A 96 -4.17 6.44 18.51
C GLY A 96 -4.66 6.22 17.09
N PRO A 97 -6.00 6.01 16.93
CA PRO A 97 -6.60 5.76 15.61
C PRO A 97 -6.36 6.85 14.58
N GLU A 98 -6.15 8.10 15.00
CA GLU A 98 -5.85 9.19 14.08
C GLU A 98 -4.53 8.97 13.35
N ALA A 99 -3.60 8.19 13.92
CA ALA A 99 -2.33 7.88 13.30
C ALA A 99 -2.39 6.61 12.45
N TRP A 100 -2.99 5.53 12.96
CA TRP A 100 -2.99 4.25 12.25
C TRP A 100 -4.23 4.03 11.37
N GLY A 101 -5.25 4.90 11.49
CA GLY A 101 -6.49 4.75 10.72
C GLY A 101 -6.27 4.78 9.22
N PHE A 102 -5.33 5.60 8.74
CA PHE A 102 -5.03 5.67 7.31
C PHE A 102 -4.48 4.33 6.80
N ALA A 103 -3.57 3.71 7.55
CA ALA A 103 -3.03 2.41 7.17
C ALA A 103 -4.12 1.34 7.18
N ALA A 104 -5.01 1.36 8.16
CA ALA A 104 -6.13 0.43 8.23
C ALA A 104 -7.08 0.61 7.05
N GLY A 105 -7.43 1.85 6.70
CA GLY A 105 -8.30 2.14 5.56
C GLY A 105 -7.68 1.72 4.23
N THR A 106 -6.39 1.99 4.07
CA THR A 106 -5.65 1.56 2.88
C THR A 106 -5.61 0.03 2.81
N GLY A 107 -5.49 -0.63 3.97
CA GLY A 107 -5.54 -2.09 4.05
C GLY A 107 -6.87 -2.66 3.58
N VAL A 108 -7.97 -1.97 3.84
CA VAL A 108 -9.29 -2.37 3.32
C VAL A 108 -9.30 -2.31 1.80
N LEU A 109 -8.79 -1.23 1.20
CA LEU A 109 -8.67 -1.13 -0.25
C LEU A 109 -7.77 -2.22 -0.82
N TRP A 110 -6.66 -2.51 -0.15
CA TRP A 110 -5.76 -3.60 -0.53
C TRP A 110 -6.51 -4.94 -0.56
N GLY A 111 -7.26 -5.24 0.48
CA GLY A 111 -8.00 -6.49 0.59
C GLY A 111 -9.08 -6.63 -0.49
N ILE A 112 -9.82 -5.56 -0.76
CA ILE A 112 -10.85 -5.56 -1.80
C ILE A 112 -10.21 -5.72 -3.17
N SER A 113 -9.10 -5.01 -3.43
CA SER A 113 -8.36 -5.12 -4.69
C SER A 113 -7.88 -6.56 -4.92
N TYR A 114 -7.27 -7.16 -3.91
CA TYR A 114 -6.78 -8.53 -4.00
C TYR A 114 -7.92 -9.52 -4.25
N PHE A 115 -9.00 -9.40 -3.48
CA PHE A 115 -10.17 -10.26 -3.62
C PHE A 115 -10.74 -10.19 -5.03
N LEU A 116 -10.92 -8.96 -5.56
CA LEU A 116 -11.46 -8.77 -6.89
C LEU A 116 -10.49 -9.26 -7.97
N TRP A 117 -9.19 -9.09 -7.75
CA TRP A 117 -8.19 -9.61 -8.69
C TRP A 117 -8.26 -11.12 -8.81
N ARG A 118 -8.43 -11.82 -7.69
CA ARG A 118 -8.56 -13.28 -7.69
C ARG A 118 -9.86 -13.74 -8.36
N ARG A 119 -10.88 -12.87 -8.37
CA ARG A 119 -12.18 -13.17 -8.97
C ARG A 119 -12.29 -12.70 -10.41
N ALA A 120 -11.51 -11.71 -10.78
CA ALA A 120 -11.59 -11.08 -12.11
C ALA A 120 -10.85 -11.86 -13.22
#